data_2822481c4a3e7253004ba03a25bef7ed
#
_entry.id   2822481c4a3e7253004ba03a25bef7ed
#
_cell.length_a   1.000
_cell.length_b   1.000
_cell.length_c   1.000
_cell.angle_alpha   90.00
_cell.angle_beta   90.00
_cell.angle_gamma   90.00
#
_symmetry.space_group_name_H-M   'P 1'
#
loop_
_entity.id
_entity.type
_entity.pdbx_description
1 polymer ?
#
loop_
_entity_poly.entity_id
_entity_poly.type
_entity_poly.pdbx_seq_one_letter_code
_entity_poly.pdbx_strand_id
1 'polypeptide(L)'
;MQKTKRFGKDFILVIIGQIISLFGNAVLRFALPLYLFDQTGSPTLLGLVSAGSFLPMVVLSPVGGIVADRVNKRNIMVVLDFSAAALIALFALALGRMPLVPLLMAVLLLLYGIQGAYQPAVQASIPLLAAPEQLMPANAAVNMVSSLASLVGPVLGGVLYSWNGLRPILYVSCACFVFSAVMETFIRIPHASRGDGGSIWRVAQKDMARSLRYIFREKPVVGRIILLVCAFNLFMSSMLIIGLPVILRQTLAVDTLRYGLSQGALCLLYTSDA
;
A
#
# COMPACT_ATOMS: atom_id res chain seq x y z
N MET A 1 21.18 -32.06 -10.24
CA MET A 1 20.72 -30.75 -10.74
C MET A 1 19.20 -30.78 -10.73
N GLN A 2 18.57 -30.22 -9.67
CA GLN A 2 17.11 -30.04 -9.63
C GLN A 2 16.73 -29.03 -10.71
N LYS A 3 15.93 -29.46 -11.70
CA LYS A 3 15.27 -28.55 -12.63
C LYS A 3 14.43 -27.59 -11.80
N THR A 4 14.85 -26.32 -11.68
CA THR A 4 14.05 -25.25 -11.15
C THR A 4 12.74 -25.21 -11.96
N LYS A 5 11.66 -25.75 -11.41
CA LYS A 5 10.32 -25.63 -12.02
C LYS A 5 10.04 -24.14 -12.17
N ARG A 6 9.86 -23.67 -13.40
CA ARG A 6 9.51 -22.28 -13.70
C ARG A 6 8.16 -21.95 -13.05
N PHE A 7 8.01 -20.76 -12.50
CA PHE A 7 6.72 -20.25 -12.04
C PHE A 7 5.66 -20.31 -13.16
N GLY A 8 4.44 -20.62 -12.79
CA GLY A 8 3.32 -20.64 -13.74
C GLY A 8 3.05 -19.25 -14.34
N LYS A 9 2.46 -19.23 -15.54
CA LYS A 9 2.12 -17.96 -16.24
C LYS A 9 1.25 -17.04 -15.37
N ASP A 10 0.27 -17.59 -14.66
CA ASP A 10 -0.63 -16.83 -13.81
C ASP A 10 0.09 -16.17 -12.63
N PHE A 11 1.07 -16.85 -12.02
CA PHE A 11 1.90 -16.25 -10.97
C PHE A 11 2.73 -15.08 -11.53
N ILE A 12 3.34 -15.22 -12.70
CA ILE A 12 4.10 -14.15 -13.35
C ILE A 12 3.21 -12.94 -13.65
N LEU A 13 1.97 -13.18 -14.12
CA LEU A 13 1.01 -12.11 -14.38
C LEU A 13 0.61 -11.37 -13.08
N VAL A 14 0.42 -12.11 -11.96
CA VAL A 14 0.17 -11.48 -10.65
C VAL A 14 1.35 -10.58 -10.24
N ILE A 15 2.58 -11.07 -10.37
CA ILE A 15 3.77 -10.29 -10.02
C ILE A 15 3.90 -9.03 -10.89
N ILE A 16 3.68 -9.14 -12.20
CA ILE A 16 3.75 -7.98 -13.11
C ILE A 16 2.64 -6.97 -12.78
N GLY A 17 1.39 -7.43 -12.61
CA GLY A 17 0.28 -6.58 -12.19
C GLY A 17 0.60 -5.87 -10.87
N GLN A 18 1.10 -6.62 -9.88
CA GLN A 18 1.49 -6.07 -8.59
C GLN A 18 2.62 -5.03 -8.70
N ILE A 19 3.64 -5.27 -9.53
CA ILE A 19 4.70 -4.29 -9.77
C ILE A 19 4.10 -2.97 -10.25
N ILE A 20 3.22 -3.03 -11.23
CA ILE A 20 2.63 -1.85 -11.86
C ILE A 20 1.70 -1.12 -10.89
N SER A 21 0.82 -1.84 -10.19
CA SER A 21 -0.11 -1.27 -9.21
C SER A 21 0.61 -0.65 -8.01
N LEU A 22 1.55 -1.38 -7.40
CA LEU A 22 2.35 -0.89 -6.27
C LEU A 22 3.19 0.33 -6.65
N PHE A 23 3.70 0.36 -7.87
CA PHE A 23 4.46 1.48 -8.38
C PHE A 23 3.60 2.74 -8.49
N GLY A 24 2.43 2.65 -9.15
CA GLY A 24 1.47 3.75 -9.21
C GLY A 24 1.04 4.25 -7.84
N ASN A 25 0.83 3.32 -6.88
CA ASN A 25 0.49 3.62 -5.50
C ASN A 25 1.64 4.31 -4.75
N ALA A 26 2.88 3.82 -4.88
CA ALA A 26 4.04 4.36 -4.17
C ALA A 26 4.35 5.82 -4.59
N VAL A 27 4.21 6.12 -5.89
CA VAL A 27 4.37 7.48 -6.41
C VAL A 27 3.29 8.42 -5.84
N LEU A 28 2.03 7.97 -5.76
CA LEU A 28 0.94 8.76 -5.17
C LEU A 28 1.12 8.99 -3.67
N ARG A 29 1.51 7.96 -2.94
CA ARG A 29 1.76 8.04 -1.48
C ARG A 29 2.90 9.00 -1.12
N PHE A 30 3.84 9.19 -2.02
CA PHE A 30 4.86 10.24 -1.91
C PHE A 30 4.30 11.62 -2.26
N ALA A 31 3.63 11.74 -3.40
CA ALA A 31 3.29 13.02 -4.00
C ALA A 31 2.08 13.72 -3.35
N LEU A 32 1.05 12.97 -2.92
CA LEU A 32 -0.16 13.58 -2.36
C LEU A 32 0.08 14.28 -1.01
N PRO A 33 0.78 13.66 -0.04
CA PRO A 33 1.16 14.35 1.20
C PRO A 33 2.11 15.52 0.95
N LEU A 34 3.07 15.37 0.02
CA LEU A 34 3.99 16.45 -0.34
C LEU A 34 3.25 17.63 -0.95
N TYR A 35 2.31 17.37 -1.86
CA TYR A 35 1.48 18.42 -2.46
C TYR A 35 0.64 19.16 -1.41
N LEU A 36 0.03 18.42 -0.45
CA LEU A 36 -0.66 19.03 0.68
C LEU A 36 0.26 19.96 1.46
N PHE A 37 1.47 19.50 1.75
CA PHE A 37 2.46 20.27 2.51
C PHE A 37 2.92 21.52 1.75
N ASP A 38 3.21 21.40 0.46
CA ASP A 38 3.62 22.53 -0.39
C ASP A 38 2.50 23.60 -0.50
N GLN A 39 1.22 23.19 -0.53
CA GLN A 39 0.09 24.12 -0.64
C GLN A 39 -0.31 24.76 0.69
N THR A 40 -0.10 24.08 1.81
CA THR A 40 -0.58 24.56 3.12
C THR A 40 0.54 25.09 4.02
N GLY A 41 1.77 24.65 3.80
CA GLY A 41 2.92 24.94 4.68
C GLY A 41 2.78 24.41 6.11
N SER A 42 1.75 23.58 6.39
CA SER A 42 1.39 23.14 7.73
C SER A 42 1.83 21.72 8.05
N PRO A 43 2.85 21.53 8.92
CA PRO A 43 3.23 20.21 9.39
C PRO A 43 2.13 19.49 10.15
N THR A 44 1.28 20.25 10.85
CA THR A 44 0.14 19.72 11.61
C THR A 44 -0.90 19.08 10.69
N LEU A 45 -1.25 19.77 9.58
CA LEU A 45 -2.17 19.19 8.58
C LEU A 45 -1.56 17.97 7.89
N LEU A 46 -0.28 18.01 7.55
CA LEU A 46 0.42 16.85 7.00
C LEU A 46 0.34 15.64 7.95
N GLY A 47 0.60 15.85 9.23
CA GLY A 47 0.51 14.81 10.26
C GLY A 47 -0.90 14.27 10.43
N LEU A 48 -1.90 15.15 10.52
CA LEU A 48 -3.30 14.77 10.71
C LEU A 48 -3.83 13.95 9.53
N VAL A 49 -3.60 14.43 8.31
CA VAL A 49 -4.05 13.75 7.08
C VAL A 49 -3.31 12.42 6.91
N SER A 50 -2.00 12.40 7.13
CA SER A 50 -1.22 11.16 7.04
C SER A 50 -1.68 10.14 8.08
N ALA A 51 -1.79 10.51 9.35
CA ALA A 51 -2.22 9.60 10.41
C ALA A 51 -3.65 9.10 10.18
N GLY A 52 -4.58 10.00 9.81
CA GLY A 52 -5.97 9.64 9.51
C GLY A 52 -6.08 8.66 8.35
N SER A 53 -5.23 8.80 7.34
CA SER A 53 -5.25 7.95 6.15
C SER A 53 -4.90 6.48 6.43
N PHE A 54 -4.16 6.18 7.49
CA PHE A 54 -3.85 4.80 7.88
C PHE A 54 -5.03 4.06 8.52
N LEU A 55 -6.02 4.78 9.10
CA LEU A 55 -7.14 4.17 9.80
C LEU A 55 -7.95 3.18 8.93
N PRO A 56 -8.36 3.53 7.69
CA PRO A 56 -9.05 2.58 6.82
C PRO A 56 -8.21 1.34 6.49
N MET A 57 -6.92 1.49 6.29
CA MET A 57 -6.03 0.37 6.02
C MET A 57 -6.03 -0.63 7.18
N VAL A 58 -5.90 -0.15 8.42
CA VAL A 58 -5.90 -0.99 9.64
C VAL A 58 -7.24 -1.71 9.80
N VAL A 59 -8.36 -1.03 9.54
CA VAL A 59 -9.71 -1.61 9.67
C VAL A 59 -10.03 -2.58 8.53
N LEU A 60 -9.66 -2.23 7.30
CA LEU A 60 -10.01 -3.01 6.11
C LEU A 60 -9.06 -4.19 5.85
N SER A 61 -7.83 -4.18 6.39
CA SER A 61 -6.89 -5.28 6.18
C SER A 61 -7.39 -6.64 6.74
N PRO A 62 -7.90 -6.76 7.97
CA PRO A 62 -8.50 -8.01 8.45
C PRO A 62 -9.77 -8.40 7.66
N VAL A 63 -10.59 -7.41 7.31
CA VAL A 63 -11.81 -7.65 6.49
C VAL A 63 -11.43 -8.12 5.10
N GLY A 64 -10.44 -7.49 4.48
CA GLY A 64 -9.88 -7.87 3.19
C GLY A 64 -9.36 -9.31 3.17
N GLY A 65 -8.69 -9.75 4.24
CA GLY A 65 -8.25 -11.14 4.41
C GLY A 65 -9.42 -12.12 4.38
N ILE A 66 -10.47 -11.86 5.16
CA ILE A 66 -11.66 -12.73 5.21
C ILE A 66 -12.43 -12.73 3.89
N VAL A 67 -12.53 -11.58 3.22
CA VAL A 67 -13.13 -11.47 1.89
C VAL A 67 -12.29 -12.24 0.87
N ALA A 68 -10.96 -12.14 0.94
CA ALA A 68 -10.05 -12.87 0.08
C ALA A 68 -10.16 -14.39 0.23
N ASP A 69 -10.53 -14.91 1.40
CA ASP A 69 -10.75 -16.34 1.61
C ASP A 69 -12.07 -16.84 0.99
N ARG A 70 -13.07 -15.97 0.85
CA ARG A 70 -14.43 -16.33 0.41
C ARG A 70 -14.73 -15.98 -1.04
N VAL A 71 -14.11 -14.96 -1.58
CA VAL A 71 -14.33 -14.43 -2.94
C VAL A 71 -13.13 -14.76 -3.82
N ASN A 72 -13.35 -14.80 -5.12
CA ASN A 72 -12.27 -15.00 -6.07
C ASN A 72 -11.26 -13.83 -5.97
N LYS A 73 -10.04 -14.15 -5.58
CA LYS A 73 -8.95 -13.20 -5.31
C LYS A 73 -8.64 -12.32 -6.51
N ARG A 74 -8.70 -12.90 -7.73
CA ARG A 74 -8.57 -12.14 -8.98
C ARG A 74 -9.60 -11.02 -9.06
N ASN A 75 -10.88 -11.33 -8.81
CA ASN A 75 -11.96 -10.34 -8.92
C ASN A 75 -11.77 -9.21 -7.89
N ILE A 76 -11.26 -9.54 -6.70
CA ILE A 76 -10.95 -8.53 -5.67
C ILE A 76 -9.88 -7.59 -6.20
N MET A 77 -8.76 -8.13 -6.71
CA MET A 77 -7.64 -7.34 -7.21
C MET A 77 -8.09 -6.42 -8.36
N VAL A 78 -8.76 -6.98 -9.37
CA VAL A 78 -9.29 -6.24 -10.53
C VAL A 78 -10.22 -5.11 -10.12
N VAL A 79 -11.20 -5.39 -9.23
CA VAL A 79 -12.16 -4.37 -8.77
C VAL A 79 -11.45 -3.27 -7.98
N LEU A 80 -10.50 -3.62 -7.13
CA LEU A 80 -9.77 -2.64 -6.32
C LEU A 80 -8.86 -1.74 -7.17
N ASP A 81 -8.18 -2.29 -8.17
CA ASP A 81 -7.34 -1.50 -9.07
C ASP A 81 -8.18 -0.58 -9.98
N PHE A 82 -9.31 -1.05 -10.52
CA PHE A 82 -10.23 -0.17 -11.23
C PHE A 82 -10.84 0.90 -10.32
N SER A 83 -11.15 0.56 -9.07
CA SER A 83 -11.63 1.54 -8.09
C SER A 83 -10.57 2.60 -7.78
N ALA A 84 -9.30 2.20 -7.67
CA ALA A 84 -8.18 3.14 -7.49
C ALA A 84 -8.02 4.05 -8.71
N ALA A 85 -8.08 3.50 -9.92
CA ALA A 85 -8.02 4.29 -11.16
C ALA A 85 -9.16 5.32 -11.24
N ALA A 86 -10.39 4.89 -10.97
CA ALA A 86 -11.57 5.76 -10.95
C ALA A 86 -11.44 6.86 -9.89
N LEU A 87 -10.97 6.50 -8.69
CA LEU A 87 -10.74 7.45 -7.61
C LEU A 87 -9.73 8.54 -8.00
N ILE A 88 -8.61 8.16 -8.62
CA ILE A 88 -7.60 9.11 -9.08
C ILE A 88 -8.10 9.98 -10.24
N ALA A 89 -8.87 9.42 -11.17
CA ALA A 89 -9.50 10.18 -12.24
C ALA A 89 -10.49 11.21 -11.69
N LEU A 90 -11.35 10.81 -10.74
CA LEU A 90 -12.27 11.72 -10.07
C LEU A 90 -11.54 12.81 -9.27
N PHE A 91 -10.47 12.45 -8.59
CA PHE A 91 -9.63 13.42 -7.90
C PHE A 91 -9.02 14.44 -8.86
N ALA A 92 -8.49 14.00 -10.01
CA ALA A 92 -7.94 14.89 -11.02
C ALA A 92 -8.98 15.88 -11.56
N LEU A 93 -10.24 15.46 -11.69
CA LEU A 93 -11.36 16.31 -12.12
C LEU A 93 -11.84 17.29 -11.03
N ALA A 94 -11.78 16.86 -9.77
CA ALA A 94 -12.19 17.65 -8.61
C ALA A 94 -11.12 18.66 -8.16
N LEU A 95 -9.86 18.44 -8.56
CA LEU A 95 -8.74 19.30 -8.19
C LEU A 95 -8.92 20.71 -8.72
N GLY A 96 -8.88 21.70 -7.84
CA GLY A 96 -9.15 23.10 -8.15
C GLY A 96 -10.63 23.50 -8.12
N ARG A 97 -11.57 22.55 -7.96
CA ARG A 97 -13.02 22.81 -7.82
C ARG A 97 -13.54 22.64 -6.41
N MET A 98 -12.83 21.87 -5.59
CA MET A 98 -13.21 21.57 -4.20
C MET A 98 -12.10 22.00 -3.23
N PRO A 99 -12.44 22.24 -1.95
CA PRO A 99 -11.43 22.53 -0.93
C PRO A 99 -10.38 21.43 -0.87
N LEU A 100 -9.09 21.82 -0.91
CA LEU A 100 -7.96 20.88 -1.08
C LEU A 100 -7.83 19.87 0.07
N VAL A 101 -7.86 20.35 1.31
CA VAL A 101 -7.59 19.51 2.49
C VAL A 101 -8.60 18.36 2.63
N PRO A 102 -9.92 18.59 2.64
CA PRO A 102 -10.89 17.51 2.74
C PRO A 102 -10.87 16.58 1.52
N LEU A 103 -10.60 17.12 0.32
CA LEU A 103 -10.50 16.33 -0.90
C LEU A 103 -9.30 15.36 -0.82
N LEU A 104 -8.12 15.86 -0.46
CA LEU A 104 -6.92 15.03 -0.28
C LEU A 104 -7.08 14.01 0.84
N MET A 105 -7.68 14.42 1.96
CA MET A 105 -7.97 13.51 3.06
C MET A 105 -8.87 12.35 2.61
N ALA A 106 -9.96 12.66 1.90
CA ALA A 106 -10.87 11.63 1.38
C ALA A 106 -10.16 10.67 0.40
N VAL A 107 -9.38 11.21 -0.54
CA VAL A 107 -8.63 10.39 -1.52
C VAL A 107 -7.60 9.50 -0.84
N LEU A 108 -6.83 10.02 0.09
CA LEU A 108 -5.84 9.23 0.82
C LEU A 108 -6.50 8.16 1.68
N LEU A 109 -7.58 8.48 2.40
CA LEU A 109 -8.38 7.51 3.17
C LEU A 109 -8.83 6.34 2.29
N LEU A 110 -9.37 6.63 1.11
CA LEU A 110 -9.86 5.62 0.18
C LEU A 110 -8.72 4.81 -0.44
N LEU A 111 -7.61 5.44 -0.85
CA LEU A 111 -6.44 4.75 -1.40
C LEU A 111 -5.81 3.79 -0.37
N TYR A 112 -5.65 4.22 0.87
CA TYR A 112 -5.13 3.36 1.92
C TYR A 112 -6.11 2.23 2.27
N GLY A 113 -7.43 2.51 2.20
CA GLY A 113 -8.47 1.49 2.36
C GLY A 113 -8.41 0.42 1.26
N ILE A 114 -8.30 0.83 0.00
CA ILE A 114 -8.12 -0.06 -1.15
C ILE A 114 -6.87 -0.92 -0.96
N GLN A 115 -5.74 -0.32 -0.58
CA GLN A 115 -4.49 -1.03 -0.34
C GLN A 115 -4.62 -2.04 0.82
N GLY A 116 -5.36 -1.69 1.88
CA GLY A 116 -5.62 -2.59 3.01
C GLY A 116 -6.37 -3.86 2.61
N ALA A 117 -7.23 -3.79 1.59
CA ALA A 117 -7.94 -4.96 1.06
C ALA A 117 -7.15 -5.68 -0.05
N TYR A 118 -6.35 -4.96 -0.84
CA TYR A 118 -5.59 -5.51 -1.98
C TYR A 118 -4.47 -6.46 -1.53
N GLN A 119 -3.65 -6.05 -0.57
CA GLN A 119 -2.50 -6.83 -0.11
C GLN A 119 -2.87 -8.23 0.43
N PRO A 120 -3.88 -8.39 1.29
CA PRO A 120 -4.32 -9.73 1.69
C PRO A 120 -4.78 -10.61 0.52
N ALA A 121 -5.43 -10.02 -0.51
CA ALA A 121 -5.87 -10.77 -1.69
C ALA A 121 -4.68 -11.30 -2.51
N VAL A 122 -3.63 -10.48 -2.69
CA VAL A 122 -2.38 -10.90 -3.33
C VAL A 122 -1.73 -12.03 -2.54
N GLN A 123 -1.52 -11.85 -1.23
CA GLN A 123 -0.89 -12.86 -0.36
C GLN A 123 -1.66 -14.17 -0.33
N ALA A 124 -3.00 -14.11 -0.30
CA ALA A 124 -3.86 -15.29 -0.35
C ALA A 124 -3.87 -15.99 -1.72
N SER A 125 -3.42 -15.32 -2.79
CA SER A 125 -3.31 -15.92 -4.13
C SER A 125 -2.04 -16.75 -4.31
N ILE A 126 -0.94 -16.44 -3.58
CA ILE A 126 0.36 -17.08 -3.72
C ILE A 126 0.29 -18.61 -3.55
N PRO A 127 -0.32 -19.18 -2.47
CA PRO A 127 -0.38 -20.62 -2.28
C PRO A 127 -1.28 -21.34 -3.29
N LEU A 128 -2.09 -20.62 -4.05
CA LEU A 128 -2.93 -21.18 -5.11
C LEU A 128 -2.23 -21.21 -6.49
N LEU A 129 -1.19 -20.39 -6.65
CA LEU A 129 -0.47 -20.20 -7.91
C LEU A 129 0.94 -20.79 -7.90
N ALA A 130 1.53 -21.02 -6.73
CA ALA A 130 2.85 -21.58 -6.54
C ALA A 130 2.78 -23.00 -5.94
N ALA A 131 3.65 -23.90 -6.39
CA ALA A 131 3.80 -25.22 -5.77
C ALA A 131 4.34 -25.08 -4.32
N PRO A 132 4.08 -26.05 -3.43
CA PRO A 132 4.53 -25.99 -2.03
C PRO A 132 6.03 -25.71 -1.90
N GLU A 133 6.87 -26.27 -2.77
CA GLU A 133 8.32 -26.09 -2.77
C GLU A 133 8.74 -24.68 -3.25
N GLN A 134 7.84 -23.96 -3.90
CA GLN A 134 8.07 -22.61 -4.45
C GLN A 134 7.44 -21.50 -3.60
N LEU A 135 6.76 -21.81 -2.50
CA LEU A 135 6.08 -20.79 -1.67
C LEU A 135 7.07 -19.78 -1.08
N MET A 136 8.24 -20.25 -0.62
CA MET A 136 9.27 -19.37 -0.05
C MET A 136 9.82 -18.39 -1.10
N PRO A 137 10.30 -18.82 -2.27
CA PRO A 137 10.75 -17.88 -3.30
C PRO A 137 9.61 -17.02 -3.88
N ALA A 138 8.37 -17.51 -3.91
CA ALA A 138 7.22 -16.72 -4.35
C ALA A 138 6.92 -15.57 -3.38
N ASN A 139 6.91 -15.82 -2.07
CA ASN A 139 6.76 -14.77 -1.06
C ASN A 139 7.95 -13.80 -1.09
N ALA A 140 9.17 -14.29 -1.27
CA ALA A 140 10.36 -13.45 -1.43
C ALA A 140 10.23 -12.51 -2.63
N ALA A 141 9.71 -12.99 -3.77
CA ALA A 141 9.48 -12.17 -4.95
C ALA A 141 8.44 -11.06 -4.69
N VAL A 142 7.31 -11.37 -4.02
CA VAL A 142 6.29 -10.37 -3.65
C VAL A 142 6.86 -9.32 -2.70
N ASN A 143 7.64 -9.73 -1.69
CA ASN A 143 8.27 -8.81 -0.76
C ASN A 143 9.32 -7.93 -1.44
N MET A 144 10.12 -8.50 -2.35
CA MET A 144 11.10 -7.76 -3.15
C MET A 144 10.42 -6.69 -4.01
N VAL A 145 9.29 -7.01 -4.65
CA VAL A 145 8.49 -6.04 -5.41
C VAL A 145 8.01 -4.89 -4.51
N SER A 146 7.50 -5.20 -3.32
CA SER A 146 7.04 -4.19 -2.36
C SER A 146 8.17 -3.29 -1.88
N SER A 147 9.34 -3.86 -1.58
CA SER A 147 10.53 -3.11 -1.18
C SER A 147 11.04 -2.22 -2.32
N LEU A 148 11.07 -2.75 -3.55
CA LEU A 148 11.49 -2.01 -4.73
C LEU A 148 10.53 -0.84 -5.03
N ALA A 149 9.22 -1.05 -4.92
CA ALA A 149 8.22 0.01 -5.07
C ALA A 149 8.39 1.11 -4.02
N SER A 150 8.68 0.75 -2.77
CA SER A 150 8.93 1.70 -1.68
C SER A 150 10.19 2.53 -1.89
N LEU A 151 11.22 1.95 -2.51
CA LEU A 151 12.46 2.65 -2.86
C LEU A 151 12.28 3.57 -4.08
N VAL A 152 11.75 3.01 -5.17
CA VAL A 152 11.68 3.69 -6.47
C VAL A 152 10.54 4.70 -6.51
N GLY A 153 9.46 4.47 -5.75
CA GLY A 153 8.30 5.36 -5.68
C GLY A 153 8.64 6.81 -5.35
N PRO A 154 9.29 7.11 -4.23
CA PRO A 154 9.70 8.48 -3.88
C PRO A 154 10.66 9.11 -4.89
N VAL A 155 11.61 8.34 -5.44
CA VAL A 155 12.56 8.84 -6.44
C VAL A 155 11.85 9.28 -7.71
N LEU A 156 11.02 8.40 -8.27
CA LEU A 156 10.26 8.74 -9.49
C LEU A 156 9.14 9.74 -9.22
N GLY A 157 8.54 9.67 -8.03
CA GLY A 157 7.60 10.69 -7.57
C GLY A 157 8.23 12.07 -7.54
N GLY A 158 9.46 12.17 -7.02
CA GLY A 158 10.24 13.41 -7.00
C GLY A 158 10.56 13.93 -8.40
N VAL A 159 11.00 13.05 -9.32
CA VAL A 159 11.25 13.40 -10.72
C VAL A 159 9.99 13.89 -11.41
N LEU A 160 8.90 13.13 -11.35
CA LEU A 160 7.64 13.49 -12.00
C LEU A 160 7.04 14.78 -11.42
N TYR A 161 7.13 14.95 -10.10
CA TYR A 161 6.64 16.16 -9.44
C TYR A 161 7.41 17.40 -9.84
N SER A 162 8.75 17.29 -10.02
CA SER A 162 9.60 18.41 -10.42
C SER A 162 9.32 18.91 -11.85
N TRP A 163 8.80 18.06 -12.74
CA TRP A 163 8.50 18.45 -14.13
C TRP A 163 7.28 19.36 -14.25
N ASN A 164 6.15 18.94 -13.66
CA ASN A 164 4.90 19.71 -13.80
C ASN A 164 3.95 19.48 -12.61
N GLY A 165 4.50 19.34 -11.40
CA GLY A 165 3.74 19.18 -10.16
C GLY A 165 2.97 17.86 -10.09
N LEU A 166 1.75 17.92 -9.53
CA LEU A 166 0.96 16.73 -9.24
C LEU A 166 0.32 16.07 -10.48
N ARG A 167 0.01 16.85 -11.54
CA ARG A 167 -0.75 16.35 -12.70
C ARG A 167 -0.13 15.14 -13.40
N PRO A 168 1.18 15.13 -13.77
CA PRO A 168 1.80 13.95 -14.40
C PRO A 168 1.67 12.70 -13.56
N ILE A 169 1.78 12.85 -12.25
CA ILE A 169 1.69 11.75 -11.29
C ILE A 169 0.28 11.13 -11.33
N LEU A 170 -0.77 11.96 -11.34
CA LEU A 170 -2.14 11.46 -11.43
C LEU A 170 -2.38 10.66 -12.71
N TYR A 171 -1.88 11.13 -13.85
CA TYR A 171 -2.03 10.42 -15.12
C TYR A 171 -1.25 9.10 -15.15
N VAL A 172 0.01 9.12 -14.72
CA VAL A 172 0.85 7.91 -14.66
C VAL A 172 0.25 6.88 -13.72
N SER A 173 -0.15 7.29 -12.51
CA SER A 173 -0.72 6.37 -11.53
C SER A 173 -2.08 5.81 -11.98
N CYS A 174 -2.94 6.63 -12.58
CA CYS A 174 -4.20 6.18 -13.17
C CYS A 174 -3.95 5.13 -14.28
N ALA A 175 -3.00 5.41 -15.18
CA ALA A 175 -2.61 4.46 -16.22
C ALA A 175 -2.05 3.16 -15.64
N CYS A 176 -1.22 3.22 -14.59
CA CYS A 176 -0.70 2.05 -13.88
C CYS A 176 -1.84 1.20 -13.31
N PHE A 177 -2.80 1.79 -12.62
CA PHE A 177 -3.94 1.03 -12.05
C PHE A 177 -4.83 0.41 -13.14
N VAL A 178 -5.13 1.15 -14.20
CA VAL A 178 -5.90 0.59 -15.33
C VAL A 178 -5.14 -0.55 -15.99
N PHE A 179 -3.85 -0.40 -16.23
CA PHE A 179 -3.04 -1.42 -16.88
C PHE A 179 -2.90 -2.66 -16.00
N SER A 180 -2.67 -2.48 -14.69
CA SER A 180 -2.66 -3.57 -13.71
C SER A 180 -4.00 -4.31 -13.71
N ALA A 181 -5.12 -3.59 -13.57
CA ALA A 181 -6.46 -4.17 -13.58
C ALA A 181 -6.72 -4.99 -14.85
N VAL A 182 -6.35 -4.46 -16.03
CA VAL A 182 -6.46 -5.19 -17.30
C VAL A 182 -5.61 -6.44 -17.31
N MET A 183 -4.34 -6.36 -16.87
CA MET A 183 -3.46 -7.53 -16.76
C MET A 183 -4.04 -8.60 -15.83
N GLU A 184 -4.60 -8.20 -14.71
CA GLU A 184 -5.20 -9.10 -13.73
C GLU A 184 -6.45 -9.80 -14.25
N THR A 185 -7.16 -9.23 -15.24
CA THR A 185 -8.30 -9.91 -15.88
C THR A 185 -7.89 -11.20 -16.62
N PHE A 186 -6.64 -11.33 -17.03
CA PHE A 186 -6.13 -12.51 -17.74
C PHE A 186 -5.65 -13.61 -16.79
N ILE A 187 -5.58 -13.36 -15.49
CA ILE A 187 -5.12 -14.33 -14.49
C ILE A 187 -6.22 -15.35 -14.22
N ARG A 188 -5.85 -16.62 -14.09
CA ARG A 188 -6.73 -17.70 -13.68
C ARG A 188 -6.35 -18.22 -12.30
N ILE A 189 -7.08 -17.80 -11.27
CA ILE A 189 -6.89 -18.27 -9.90
C ILE A 189 -7.96 -19.32 -9.61
N PRO A 190 -7.57 -20.57 -9.24
CA PRO A 190 -8.55 -21.57 -8.81
C PRO A 190 -9.34 -21.05 -7.61
N HIS A 191 -10.66 -21.06 -7.71
CA HIS A 191 -11.52 -20.61 -6.63
C HIS A 191 -12.03 -21.82 -5.84
N ALA A 192 -11.46 -22.04 -4.65
CA ALA A 192 -12.05 -22.94 -3.66
C ALA A 192 -12.72 -22.05 -2.59
N SER A 193 -14.05 -21.93 -2.65
CA SER A 193 -14.79 -21.22 -1.61
C SER A 193 -14.68 -22.00 -0.30
N ARG A 194 -13.94 -21.48 0.67
CA ARG A 194 -13.96 -21.94 2.06
C ARG A 194 -14.94 -21.04 2.83
N GLY A 195 -16.22 -21.25 2.67
CA GLY A 195 -17.19 -20.39 3.31
C GLY A 195 -18.26 -21.16 4.10
N ASP A 196 -18.13 -21.23 5.43
CA ASP A 196 -19.29 -21.33 6.30
C ASP A 196 -20.10 -20.03 6.19
N GLY A 197 -21.43 -20.15 6.02
CA GLY A 197 -22.37 -19.05 5.71
C GLY A 197 -22.56 -17.96 6.78
N GLY A 198 -21.53 -17.63 7.57
CA GLY A 198 -21.56 -16.57 8.57
C GLY A 198 -21.25 -15.18 7.98
N SER A 199 -21.81 -14.14 8.59
CA SER A 199 -21.51 -12.75 8.25
C SER A 199 -20.01 -12.47 8.38
N ILE A 200 -19.37 -11.96 7.30
CA ILE A 200 -17.93 -11.62 7.24
C ILE A 200 -17.54 -10.73 8.41
N TRP A 201 -18.36 -9.73 8.74
CA TRP A 201 -18.11 -8.78 9.83
C TRP A 201 -18.10 -9.47 11.20
N ARG A 202 -19.01 -10.39 11.43
CA ARG A 202 -19.09 -11.13 12.70
C ARG A 202 -17.89 -12.07 12.90
N VAL A 203 -17.41 -12.69 11.81
CA VAL A 203 -16.17 -13.51 11.83
C VAL A 203 -14.96 -12.64 12.11
N ALA A 204 -14.80 -11.50 11.42
CA ALA A 204 -13.72 -10.55 11.63
C ALA A 204 -13.65 -10.05 13.08
N GLN A 205 -14.80 -9.66 13.66
CA GLN A 205 -14.85 -9.22 15.06
C GLN A 205 -14.47 -10.34 16.04
N LYS A 206 -14.95 -11.56 15.80
CA LYS A 206 -14.66 -12.72 16.66
C LYS A 206 -13.18 -13.09 16.64
N ASP A 207 -12.58 -13.12 15.43
CA ASP A 207 -11.17 -13.46 15.27
C ASP A 207 -10.26 -12.36 15.82
N MET A 208 -10.60 -11.08 15.59
CA MET A 208 -9.89 -9.95 16.20
C MET A 208 -9.95 -9.99 17.72
N ALA A 209 -11.14 -10.19 18.31
CA ALA A 209 -11.32 -10.26 19.75
C ALA A 209 -10.56 -11.46 20.36
N ARG A 210 -10.53 -12.61 19.65
CA ARG A 210 -9.78 -13.80 20.06
C ARG A 210 -8.27 -13.54 20.05
N SER A 211 -7.76 -12.94 18.97
CA SER A 211 -6.35 -12.59 18.82
C SER A 211 -5.89 -11.59 19.88
N LEU A 212 -6.68 -10.54 20.13
CA LEU A 212 -6.38 -9.57 21.19
C LEU A 212 -6.40 -10.20 22.58
N ARG A 213 -7.39 -11.07 22.87
CA ARG A 213 -7.45 -11.80 24.14
C ARG A 213 -6.21 -12.68 24.32
N TYR A 214 -5.81 -13.43 23.30
CA TYR A 214 -4.62 -14.27 23.31
C TYR A 214 -3.36 -13.45 23.62
N ILE A 215 -3.14 -12.35 22.88
CA ILE A 215 -1.96 -11.49 23.02
C ILE A 215 -1.89 -10.84 24.41
N PHE A 216 -3.00 -10.24 24.88
CA PHE A 216 -2.97 -9.42 26.09
C PHE A 216 -3.30 -10.19 27.38
N ARG A 217 -4.04 -11.31 27.31
CA ARG A 217 -4.39 -12.11 28.50
C ARG A 217 -3.60 -13.40 28.64
N GLU A 218 -3.45 -14.17 27.56
CA GLU A 218 -2.79 -15.48 27.63
C GLU A 218 -1.26 -15.37 27.52
N LYS A 219 -0.75 -14.41 26.75
CA LYS A 219 0.68 -14.17 26.54
C LYS A 219 1.06 -12.69 26.75
N PRO A 220 0.96 -12.17 28.00
CA PRO A 220 1.16 -10.74 28.29
C PRO A 220 2.57 -10.23 27.94
N VAL A 221 3.58 -11.10 27.94
CA VAL A 221 4.95 -10.75 27.51
C VAL A 221 4.95 -10.39 26.03
N VAL A 222 4.26 -11.16 25.19
CA VAL A 222 4.12 -10.89 23.76
C VAL A 222 3.40 -9.56 23.53
N GLY A 223 2.32 -9.30 24.30
CA GLY A 223 1.61 -8.02 24.25
C GLY A 223 2.49 -6.82 24.58
N ARG A 224 3.35 -6.93 25.62
CA ARG A 224 4.31 -5.87 25.98
C ARG A 224 5.35 -5.62 24.89
N ILE A 225 5.91 -6.68 24.31
CA ILE A 225 6.86 -6.57 23.20
C ILE A 225 6.21 -5.89 22.00
N ILE A 226 4.99 -6.31 21.62
CA ILE A 226 4.24 -5.69 20.53
C ILE A 226 4.03 -4.20 20.79
N LEU A 227 3.60 -3.80 21.99
CA LEU A 227 3.40 -2.40 22.36
C LEU A 227 4.69 -1.59 22.28
N LEU A 228 5.81 -2.15 22.75
CA LEU A 228 7.14 -1.52 22.66
C LEU A 228 7.55 -1.29 21.20
N VAL A 229 7.42 -2.32 20.36
CA VAL A 229 7.71 -2.23 18.92
C VAL A 229 6.79 -1.22 18.24
N CYS A 230 5.50 -1.22 18.56
CA CYS A 230 4.54 -0.23 18.03
C CYS A 230 4.91 1.19 18.44
N ALA A 231 5.27 1.44 19.69
CA ALA A 231 5.70 2.75 20.17
C ALA A 231 6.96 3.22 19.45
N PHE A 232 7.97 2.36 19.35
CA PHE A 232 9.20 2.66 18.61
C PHE A 232 8.91 3.01 17.14
N ASN A 233 8.13 2.17 16.44
CA ASN A 233 7.74 2.43 15.06
C ASN A 233 6.92 3.72 14.90
N LEU A 234 6.06 4.07 15.86
CA LEU A 234 5.30 5.31 15.85
C LEU A 234 6.23 6.54 15.84
N PHE A 235 7.23 6.56 16.72
CA PHE A 235 8.21 7.66 16.78
C PHE A 235 9.06 7.74 15.51
N MET A 236 9.59 6.60 15.05
CA MET A 236 10.42 6.55 13.85
C MET A 236 9.63 6.95 12.59
N SER A 237 8.42 6.43 12.43
CA SER A 237 7.57 6.77 11.28
C SER A 237 7.15 8.24 11.31
N SER A 238 6.83 8.80 12.48
CA SER A 238 6.49 10.22 12.59
C SER A 238 7.66 11.12 12.20
N MET A 239 8.87 10.77 12.61
CA MET A 239 10.07 11.52 12.21
C MET A 239 10.29 11.45 10.69
N LEU A 240 10.10 10.29 10.07
CA LEU A 240 10.31 10.13 8.63
C LEU A 240 9.20 10.76 7.79
N ILE A 241 7.93 10.65 8.22
CA ILE A 241 6.77 11.11 7.43
C ILE A 241 6.55 12.61 7.60
N ILE A 242 6.81 13.15 8.80
CA ILE A 242 6.53 14.56 9.12
C ILE A 242 7.83 15.35 9.29
N GLY A 243 8.77 14.85 10.09
CA GLY A 243 9.99 15.56 10.44
C GLY A 243 10.90 15.77 9.22
N LEU A 244 11.07 14.74 8.40
CA LEU A 244 11.94 14.82 7.22
C LEU A 244 11.46 15.85 6.18
N PRO A 245 10.16 15.86 5.75
CA PRO A 245 9.65 16.93 4.89
C PRO A 245 9.83 18.32 5.48
N VAL A 246 9.57 18.49 6.76
CA VAL A 246 9.71 19.80 7.44
C VAL A 246 11.17 20.26 7.39
N ILE A 247 12.12 19.41 7.77
CA ILE A 247 13.54 19.76 7.77
C ILE A 247 14.03 20.05 6.35
N LEU A 248 13.78 19.15 5.42
CA LEU A 248 14.33 19.26 4.08
C LEU A 248 13.65 20.36 3.25
N ARG A 249 12.31 20.49 3.35
CA ARG A 249 11.56 21.43 2.51
C ARG A 249 11.41 22.82 3.13
N GLN A 250 11.17 22.94 4.45
CA GLN A 250 10.99 24.24 5.10
C GLN A 250 12.30 24.83 5.61
N THR A 251 13.15 24.03 6.28
CA THR A 251 14.38 24.56 6.91
C THR A 251 15.53 24.68 5.91
N LEU A 252 15.74 23.63 5.09
CA LEU A 252 16.84 23.58 4.13
C LEU A 252 16.45 23.98 2.71
N ALA A 253 15.17 24.23 2.44
CA ALA A 253 14.64 24.61 1.13
C ALA A 253 15.09 23.69 -0.02
N VAL A 254 15.26 22.39 0.26
CA VAL A 254 15.71 21.37 -0.70
C VAL A 254 14.63 21.19 -1.77
N ASP A 255 15.02 21.05 -3.03
CA ASP A 255 14.12 20.80 -4.14
C ASP A 255 13.42 19.42 -4.04
N THR A 256 12.33 19.24 -4.76
CA THR A 256 11.52 18.00 -4.70
C THR A 256 12.27 16.77 -5.19
N LEU A 257 13.15 16.93 -6.17
CA LEU A 257 13.96 15.83 -6.69
C LEU A 257 14.91 15.30 -5.61
N ARG A 258 15.67 16.20 -4.97
CA ARG A 258 16.59 15.83 -3.90
C ARG A 258 15.87 15.28 -2.67
N TYR A 259 14.68 15.80 -2.37
CA TYR A 259 13.81 15.23 -1.33
C TYR A 259 13.40 13.79 -1.65
N GLY A 260 12.97 13.51 -2.88
CA GLY A 260 12.64 12.15 -3.33
C GLY A 260 13.83 11.19 -3.28
N LEU A 261 15.04 11.67 -3.69
CA LEU A 261 16.28 10.90 -3.59
C LEU A 261 16.65 10.59 -2.13
N SER A 262 16.48 11.55 -1.23
CA SER A 262 16.74 11.37 0.21
C SER A 262 15.81 10.31 0.81
N GLN A 263 14.52 10.32 0.45
CA GLN A 263 13.58 9.27 0.88
C GLN A 263 13.92 7.89 0.29
N GLY A 264 14.34 7.83 -0.97
CA GLY A 264 14.82 6.60 -1.58
C GLY A 264 16.06 6.04 -0.88
N ALA A 265 17.04 6.89 -0.57
CA ALA A 265 18.25 6.49 0.15
C ALA A 265 17.94 5.95 1.57
N LEU A 266 16.99 6.57 2.28
CA LEU A 266 16.53 6.08 3.57
C LEU A 266 15.87 4.71 3.45
N CYS A 267 15.07 4.48 2.40
CA CYS A 267 14.43 3.20 2.15
C CYS A 267 15.45 2.09 1.93
N LEU A 268 16.56 2.38 1.23
CA LEU A 268 17.68 1.45 1.05
C LEU A 268 18.35 1.08 2.38
N LEU A 269 18.57 2.08 3.25
CA LEU A 269 19.18 1.85 4.54
C LEU A 269 18.34 0.89 5.40
N TYR A 270 17.01 1.08 5.41
CA TYR A 270 16.08 0.22 6.16
C TYR A 270 15.89 -1.18 5.57
N THR A 271 16.07 -1.36 4.27
CA THR A 271 15.94 -2.68 3.62
C THR A 271 17.24 -3.47 3.62
N SER A 272 18.38 -2.83 3.83
CA SER A 272 19.70 -3.48 3.89
C SER A 272 19.93 -4.26 5.19
N ASP A 273 19.22 -3.93 6.27
CA ASP A 273 19.38 -4.57 7.60
C ASP A 273 18.31 -5.67 7.86
N ALA A 274 17.50 -6.04 6.89
CA ALA A 274 16.47 -7.09 6.95
C ALA A 274 16.86 -8.28 6.07
#